data_216b69dabcf0e0f3f95bc387aa947cd2
#
_entry.id   216b69dabcf0e0f3f95bc387aa947cd2
#
_cell.length_a   1.000
_cell.length_b   1.000
_cell.length_c   1.000
_cell.angle_alpha   90.00
_cell.angle_beta   90.00
_cell.angle_gamma   90.00
#
_symmetry.space_group_name_H-M   'P 1'
#
loop_
_entity.id
_entity.type
_entity.pdbx_description
1 polymer ?
#
loop_
_entity_poly.entity_id
_entity_poly.type
_entity_poly.pdbx_seq_one_letter_code
_entity_poly.pdbx_strand_id
1 'polypeptide(L)'
;MDYYKLQNDLETASLIDNTYIIQEKNSHASVHTFSLGGKLIRNNLNYFHKGEHILSTLKGVTILKGKQHVDHATLVHHAQPNCESHQDYKGIFAERSEGVFNGQILVDKIAQKTNAFQQNNNILLDDKATVNTKPQLEIYADDVKCSHGCTIGQLDEEALFYLRSRGIPKK
;
A
#
# COMPACT_ATOMS: atom_id res chain seq x y z
N MET A 1 -8.90 7.09 -15.36
CA MET A 1 -9.38 7.82 -14.16
C MET A 1 -8.22 7.92 -13.20
N ASP A 2 -7.96 9.11 -12.67
CA ASP A 2 -6.98 9.31 -11.58
C ASP A 2 -7.73 9.88 -10.37
N TYR A 3 -7.58 9.21 -9.22
CA TYR A 3 -8.21 9.59 -7.98
C TYR A 3 -7.15 9.82 -6.91
N TYR A 4 -7.14 11.02 -6.33
CA TYR A 4 -6.21 11.42 -5.28
C TYR A 4 -6.98 11.57 -3.97
N LYS A 5 -6.55 10.82 -2.95
CA LYS A 5 -7.11 10.85 -1.60
C LYS A 5 -6.07 11.43 -0.66
N LEU A 6 -6.34 12.59 -0.07
CA LEU A 6 -5.51 13.21 0.96
C LEU A 6 -6.23 13.13 2.30
N GLN A 7 -5.61 12.47 3.25
CA GLN A 7 -6.09 12.29 4.62
C GLN A 7 -5.12 12.97 5.59
N ASN A 8 -5.47 14.15 6.03
CA ASN A 8 -4.72 14.96 6.99
C ASN A 8 -5.66 15.51 8.05
N ASP A 9 -6.37 14.59 8.69
CA ASP A 9 -7.39 14.89 9.69
C ASP A 9 -6.77 15.22 11.07
N LEU A 10 -7.59 15.78 11.96
CA LEU A 10 -7.19 16.04 13.34
C LEU A 10 -6.78 14.75 14.06
N GLU A 11 -5.85 14.83 15.01
CA GLU A 11 -5.34 13.67 15.78
C GLU A 11 -6.42 12.97 16.63
N THR A 12 -7.62 13.55 16.74
CA THR A 12 -8.79 12.94 17.39
C THR A 12 -9.76 12.26 16.42
N ALA A 13 -9.61 12.50 15.13
CA ALA A 13 -10.54 12.03 14.10
C ALA A 13 -10.31 10.56 13.77
N SER A 14 -11.40 9.85 13.48
CA SER A 14 -11.37 8.49 12.94
C SER A 14 -12.11 8.45 11.62
N LEU A 15 -11.50 7.81 10.62
CA LEU A 15 -12.05 7.66 9.28
C LEU A 15 -12.05 6.18 8.86
N ILE A 16 -13.18 5.69 8.38
CA ILE A 16 -13.28 4.41 7.70
C ILE A 16 -13.80 4.66 6.29
N ASP A 17 -12.98 4.37 5.30
CA ASP A 17 -13.28 4.57 3.89
C ASP A 17 -13.41 3.24 3.16
N ASN A 18 -14.41 3.14 2.30
CA ASN A 18 -14.61 2.00 1.41
C ASN A 18 -14.75 2.48 -0.03
N THR A 19 -13.76 2.18 -0.84
CA THR A 19 -13.73 2.54 -2.25
C THR A 19 -13.81 1.27 -3.10
N TYR A 20 -14.74 1.24 -4.06
CA TYR A 20 -14.91 0.16 -5.03
C TYR A 20 -14.73 0.72 -6.43
N ILE A 21 -13.84 0.11 -7.21
CA ILE A 21 -13.57 0.47 -8.60
C ILE A 21 -13.84 -0.75 -9.46
N ILE A 22 -14.84 -0.64 -10.32
CA ILE A 22 -15.16 -1.65 -11.32
C ILE A 22 -14.63 -1.16 -12.65
N GLN A 23 -13.78 -1.96 -13.28
CA GLN A 23 -13.14 -1.63 -14.53
C GLN A 23 -13.63 -2.53 -15.66
N GLU A 24 -14.04 -1.89 -16.74
CA GLU A 24 -14.43 -2.55 -17.98
C GLU A 24 -13.23 -2.60 -18.95
N LYS A 25 -13.41 -3.28 -20.08
CA LYS A 25 -12.38 -3.50 -21.11
C LYS A 25 -11.65 -2.21 -21.51
N ASN A 26 -10.32 -2.31 -21.69
CA ASN A 26 -9.43 -1.22 -22.11
C ASN A 26 -9.42 -0.01 -21.16
N SER A 27 -9.72 -0.20 -19.89
CA SER A 27 -9.76 0.90 -18.93
C SER A 27 -8.47 1.00 -18.11
N HIS A 28 -8.18 2.22 -17.66
CA HIS A 28 -7.09 2.54 -16.77
C HIS A 28 -7.63 3.32 -15.57
N ALA A 29 -7.32 2.87 -14.36
CA ALA A 29 -7.67 3.56 -13.13
C ALA A 29 -6.49 3.60 -12.15
N SER A 30 -6.22 4.80 -11.62
CA SER A 30 -5.18 5.02 -10.61
C SER A 30 -5.78 5.61 -9.35
N VAL A 31 -5.40 5.08 -8.19
CA VAL A 31 -5.70 5.65 -6.88
C VAL A 31 -4.40 5.96 -6.15
N HIS A 32 -4.27 7.21 -5.70
CA HIS A 32 -3.15 7.70 -4.94
C HIS A 32 -3.63 8.14 -3.55
N THR A 33 -3.20 7.44 -2.50
CA THR A 33 -3.61 7.71 -1.12
C THR A 33 -2.46 8.30 -0.33
N PHE A 34 -2.70 9.44 0.31
CA PHE A 34 -1.76 10.12 1.21
C PHE A 34 -2.39 10.15 2.61
N SER A 35 -1.83 9.39 3.55
CA SER A 35 -2.31 9.31 4.93
C SER A 35 -1.28 9.99 5.85
N LEU A 36 -1.59 11.22 6.25
CA LEU A 36 -0.66 12.12 6.97
C LEU A 36 -1.18 12.56 8.35
N GLY A 37 -2.41 12.20 8.71
CA GLY A 37 -3.05 12.62 9.95
C GLY A 37 -4.19 11.69 10.37
N GLY A 38 -4.94 12.09 11.41
CA GLY A 38 -6.02 11.29 12.01
C GLY A 38 -5.54 10.42 13.17
N LYS A 39 -6.47 10.02 14.04
CA LYS A 39 -6.21 9.06 15.13
C LYS A 39 -6.22 7.62 14.63
N LEU A 40 -7.26 7.30 13.86
CA LEU A 40 -7.46 5.98 13.26
C LEU A 40 -7.99 6.16 11.85
N ILE A 41 -7.27 5.64 10.89
CA ILE A 41 -7.68 5.62 9.49
C ILE A 41 -7.73 4.17 9.01
N ARG A 42 -8.85 3.76 8.40
CA ARG A 42 -8.95 2.52 7.67
C ARG A 42 -9.39 2.79 6.24
N ASN A 43 -8.57 2.36 5.29
CA ASN A 43 -8.83 2.43 3.87
C ASN A 43 -9.06 1.02 3.31
N ASN A 44 -10.28 0.75 2.84
CA ASN A 44 -10.60 -0.46 2.07
C ASN A 44 -10.72 -0.05 0.59
N LEU A 45 -9.79 -0.50 -0.24
CA LEU A 45 -9.74 -0.19 -1.67
C LEU A 45 -9.85 -1.47 -2.49
N ASN A 46 -10.93 -1.60 -3.24
CA ASN A 46 -11.25 -2.81 -3.99
C ASN A 46 -11.33 -2.51 -5.48
N TYR A 47 -10.57 -3.26 -6.28
CA TYR A 47 -10.59 -3.23 -7.73
C TYR A 47 -11.16 -4.54 -8.30
N PHE A 48 -12.06 -4.42 -9.25
CA PHE A 48 -12.67 -5.56 -9.94
C PHE A 48 -12.50 -5.41 -11.46
N HIS A 49 -11.71 -6.29 -12.06
CA HIS A 49 -11.47 -6.33 -13.50
C HIS A 49 -12.53 -7.17 -14.18
N LYS A 50 -13.54 -6.53 -14.79
CA LYS A 50 -14.63 -7.20 -15.50
C LYS A 50 -14.43 -7.31 -17.00
N GLY A 51 -13.37 -6.71 -17.54
CA GLY A 51 -13.00 -6.79 -18.95
C GLY A 51 -11.51 -7.11 -19.13
N GLU A 52 -11.08 -7.20 -20.36
CA GLU A 52 -9.70 -7.44 -20.74
C GLU A 52 -8.93 -6.13 -20.93
N HIS A 53 -7.57 -6.23 -20.93
CA HIS A 53 -6.66 -5.10 -21.16
C HIS A 53 -6.87 -3.94 -20.18
N ILE A 54 -7.00 -4.28 -18.92
CA ILE A 54 -7.18 -3.34 -17.82
C ILE A 54 -5.84 -3.08 -17.16
N LEU A 55 -5.60 -1.80 -16.81
CA LEU A 55 -4.48 -1.40 -15.98
C LEU A 55 -4.98 -0.73 -14.70
N SER A 56 -4.54 -1.25 -13.55
CA SER A 56 -4.83 -0.70 -12.22
C SER A 56 -3.55 -0.23 -11.54
N THR A 57 -3.55 0.98 -11.01
CA THR A 57 -2.43 1.52 -10.24
C THR A 57 -2.91 1.95 -8.85
N LEU A 58 -2.34 1.35 -7.81
CA LEU A 58 -2.65 1.66 -6.42
C LEU A 58 -1.36 2.14 -5.74
N LYS A 59 -1.32 3.41 -5.36
CA LYS A 59 -0.16 3.97 -4.66
C LYS A 59 -0.57 4.57 -3.33
N GLY A 60 0.23 4.34 -2.31
CA GLY A 60 0.01 4.89 -0.98
C GLY A 60 1.29 5.44 -0.36
N VAL A 61 1.18 6.61 0.28
CA VAL A 61 2.21 7.16 1.15
C VAL A 61 1.59 7.41 2.51
N THR A 62 2.22 6.86 3.55
CA THR A 62 1.79 6.99 4.94
C THR A 62 2.93 7.60 5.75
N ILE A 63 2.67 8.68 6.46
CA ILE A 63 3.63 9.29 7.38
C ILE A 63 2.92 9.55 8.70
N LEU A 64 3.30 8.80 9.73
CA LEU A 64 2.63 8.82 11.03
C LEU A 64 3.60 9.09 12.18
N LYS A 65 3.04 9.66 13.23
CA LYS A 65 3.71 9.94 14.52
C LYS A 65 2.74 9.76 15.70
N GLY A 66 3.20 9.97 16.89
CA GLY A 66 2.36 9.92 18.09
C GLY A 66 1.80 8.52 18.33
N LYS A 67 0.48 8.41 18.40
CA LYS A 67 -0.28 7.16 18.54
C LYS A 67 -1.25 6.97 17.38
N GLN A 68 -0.91 7.52 16.22
CA GLN A 68 -1.74 7.40 15.03
C GLN A 68 -1.73 5.97 14.51
N HIS A 69 -2.86 5.52 13.99
CA HIS A 69 -3.04 4.19 13.41
C HIS A 69 -3.61 4.31 12.00
N VAL A 70 -2.96 3.66 11.04
CA VAL A 70 -3.46 3.55 9.67
C VAL A 70 -3.47 2.09 9.23
N ASP A 71 -4.61 1.65 8.69
CA ASP A 71 -4.81 0.32 8.12
C ASP A 71 -5.23 0.46 6.64
N HIS A 72 -4.41 -0.06 5.75
CA HIS A 72 -4.69 -0.17 4.33
C HIS A 72 -5.04 -1.62 3.98
N ALA A 73 -6.28 -1.86 3.61
CA ALA A 73 -6.73 -3.12 3.03
C ALA A 73 -7.00 -2.93 1.54
N THR A 74 -6.32 -3.68 0.69
CA THR A 74 -6.49 -3.62 -0.76
C THR A 74 -6.87 -4.98 -1.31
N LEU A 75 -7.79 -5.00 -2.27
CA LEU A 75 -8.11 -6.15 -3.09
C LEU A 75 -8.02 -5.78 -4.56
N VAL A 76 -7.26 -6.54 -5.34
CA VAL A 76 -7.34 -6.48 -6.80
C VAL A 76 -7.76 -7.85 -7.32
N HIS A 77 -8.98 -7.91 -7.88
CA HIS A 77 -9.54 -9.12 -8.43
C HIS A 77 -9.44 -9.11 -9.96
N HIS A 78 -8.53 -9.91 -10.48
CA HIS A 78 -8.36 -10.17 -11.91
C HIS A 78 -9.32 -11.30 -12.31
N ALA A 79 -10.47 -10.96 -12.89
CA ALA A 79 -11.49 -11.90 -13.34
C ALA A 79 -11.46 -12.13 -14.87
N GLN A 80 -10.60 -11.41 -15.61
CA GLN A 80 -10.47 -11.49 -17.06
C GLN A 80 -8.99 -11.48 -17.48
N PRO A 81 -8.65 -12.04 -18.65
CA PRO A 81 -7.27 -12.15 -19.11
C PRO A 81 -6.66 -10.80 -19.56
N ASN A 82 -5.34 -10.81 -19.75
CA ASN A 82 -4.56 -9.66 -20.27
C ASN A 82 -4.66 -8.40 -19.40
N CYS A 83 -4.78 -8.53 -18.10
CA CYS A 83 -4.89 -7.41 -17.16
C CYS A 83 -3.60 -7.21 -16.37
N GLU A 84 -3.38 -5.97 -15.94
CA GLU A 84 -2.19 -5.57 -15.20
C GLU A 84 -2.57 -4.76 -13.95
N SER A 85 -1.83 -5.00 -12.85
CA SER A 85 -1.98 -4.22 -11.63
C SER A 85 -0.65 -3.94 -10.94
N HIS A 86 -0.49 -2.70 -10.46
CA HIS A 86 0.66 -2.25 -9.70
C HIS A 86 0.22 -1.65 -8.39
N GLN A 87 0.66 -2.25 -7.28
CA GLN A 87 0.49 -1.73 -5.94
C GLN A 87 1.85 -1.31 -5.36
N ASP A 88 2.00 -0.06 -4.96
CA ASP A 88 3.19 0.46 -4.30
C ASP A 88 2.80 1.31 -3.09
N TYR A 89 2.96 0.77 -1.90
CA TYR A 89 2.68 1.43 -0.64
C TYR A 89 3.96 1.64 0.15
N LYS A 90 4.16 2.87 0.61
CA LYS A 90 5.34 3.28 1.39
C LYS A 90 4.91 3.94 2.68
N GLY A 91 5.61 3.60 3.78
CA GLY A 91 5.32 4.15 5.09
C GLY A 91 6.55 4.64 5.84
N ILE A 92 6.38 5.73 6.59
CA ILE A 92 7.32 6.23 7.58
C ILE A 92 6.58 6.35 8.90
N PHE A 93 7.09 5.68 9.94
CA PHE A 93 6.42 5.56 11.22
C PHE A 93 7.36 6.01 12.34
N ALA A 94 6.91 6.98 13.13
CA ALA A 94 7.66 7.54 14.24
C ALA A 94 6.91 7.37 15.58
N GLU A 95 7.63 7.48 16.67
CA GLU A 95 7.16 7.44 18.06
C GLU A 95 6.46 6.11 18.40
N ARG A 96 5.12 6.10 18.51
CA ARG A 96 4.30 4.91 18.83
C ARG A 96 3.21 4.70 17.79
N SER A 97 3.45 5.18 16.58
CA SER A 97 2.49 5.02 15.49
C SER A 97 2.47 3.59 14.99
N GLU A 98 1.33 3.20 14.43
CA GLU A 98 1.09 1.85 13.96
C GLU A 98 0.56 1.85 12.53
N GLY A 99 1.19 1.05 11.67
CA GLY A 99 0.75 0.79 10.31
C GLY A 99 0.28 -0.65 10.13
N VAL A 100 -0.77 -0.83 9.37
CA VAL A 100 -1.21 -2.14 8.88
C VAL A 100 -1.37 -2.07 7.36
N PHE A 101 -0.84 -3.06 6.67
CA PHE A 101 -1.08 -3.27 5.25
C PHE A 101 -1.53 -4.70 5.00
N ASN A 102 -2.72 -4.87 4.45
CA ASN A 102 -3.27 -6.14 4.04
C ASN A 102 -3.64 -6.05 2.56
N GLY A 103 -2.75 -6.53 1.69
CA GLY A 103 -2.93 -6.47 0.24
C GLY A 103 -3.22 -7.83 -0.34
N GLN A 104 -4.34 -7.99 -1.02
CA GLN A 104 -4.74 -9.22 -1.67
C GLN A 104 -4.81 -9.03 -3.19
N ILE A 105 -4.19 -9.96 -3.92
CA ILE A 105 -4.36 -10.13 -5.36
C ILE A 105 -5.03 -11.47 -5.59
N LEU A 106 -6.21 -11.45 -6.21
CA LEU A 106 -6.97 -12.62 -6.59
C LEU A 106 -6.99 -12.75 -8.11
N VAL A 107 -6.54 -13.88 -8.65
CA VAL A 107 -6.49 -14.14 -10.08
C VAL A 107 -7.32 -15.38 -10.40
N ASP A 108 -8.43 -15.20 -11.10
CA ASP A 108 -9.31 -16.29 -11.51
C ASP A 108 -8.63 -17.20 -12.56
N LYS A 109 -9.08 -18.43 -12.67
CA LYS A 109 -8.52 -19.42 -13.59
C LYS A 109 -8.52 -18.96 -15.06
N ILE A 110 -9.52 -18.19 -15.47
CA ILE A 110 -9.62 -17.65 -16.83
C ILE A 110 -8.72 -16.43 -17.06
N ALA A 111 -8.26 -15.77 -15.99
CA ALA A 111 -7.49 -14.54 -16.06
C ALA A 111 -6.02 -14.77 -16.43
N GLN A 112 -5.81 -15.46 -17.56
CA GLN A 112 -4.48 -15.73 -18.11
C GLN A 112 -3.79 -14.45 -18.59
N LYS A 113 -2.46 -14.45 -18.67
CA LYS A 113 -1.64 -13.29 -19.05
C LYS A 113 -1.78 -12.09 -18.07
N THR A 114 -2.15 -12.37 -16.84
CA THR A 114 -2.16 -11.35 -15.78
C THR A 114 -0.73 -10.99 -15.38
N ASN A 115 -0.45 -9.68 -15.26
CA ASN A 115 0.75 -9.15 -14.63
C ASN A 115 0.36 -8.40 -13.36
N ALA A 116 0.74 -8.88 -12.18
CA ALA A 116 0.35 -8.27 -10.91
C ALA A 116 1.55 -8.11 -9.97
N PHE A 117 1.83 -6.88 -9.58
CA PHE A 117 2.96 -6.53 -8.72
C PHE A 117 2.48 -5.78 -7.50
N GLN A 118 2.95 -6.22 -6.32
CA GLN A 118 2.61 -5.60 -5.04
C GLN A 118 3.87 -5.35 -4.23
N GLN A 119 4.07 -4.12 -3.79
CA GLN A 119 5.15 -3.73 -2.89
C GLN A 119 4.63 -2.93 -1.70
N ASN A 120 5.18 -3.22 -0.51
CA ASN A 120 4.97 -2.44 0.70
C ASN A 120 6.30 -2.23 1.43
N ASN A 121 6.81 -1.01 1.38
CA ASN A 121 8.12 -0.67 1.93
C ASN A 121 7.98 0.35 3.06
N ASN A 122 8.47 0.03 4.24
CA ASN A 122 8.25 0.82 5.44
C ASN A 122 9.56 1.11 6.17
N ILE A 123 9.64 2.28 6.79
CA ILE A 123 10.74 2.71 7.65
C ILE A 123 10.18 3.04 9.03
N LEU A 124 10.73 2.42 10.05
CA LEU A 124 10.49 2.74 11.46
C LEU A 124 11.58 3.68 11.94
N LEU A 125 11.19 4.84 12.48
CA LEU A 125 12.13 5.82 13.02
C LEU A 125 12.36 5.66 14.51
N ASP A 126 11.49 4.91 15.20
CA ASP A 126 11.54 4.67 16.64
C ASP A 126 11.22 3.20 16.96
N ASP A 127 11.80 2.69 18.05
CA ASP A 127 11.62 1.30 18.51
C ASP A 127 10.18 0.96 18.91
N LYS A 128 9.35 1.98 19.17
CA LYS A 128 7.95 1.80 19.56
C LYS A 128 6.98 1.92 18.40
N ALA A 129 7.47 2.31 17.24
CA ALA A 129 6.69 2.29 16.02
C ALA A 129 6.55 0.85 15.51
N THR A 130 5.39 0.51 14.97
CA THR A 130 5.11 -0.84 14.48
C THR A 130 4.46 -0.84 13.11
N VAL A 131 4.78 -1.83 12.30
CA VAL A 131 4.10 -2.10 11.05
C VAL A 131 3.82 -3.58 10.90
N ASN A 132 2.58 -3.91 10.59
CA ASN A 132 2.15 -5.26 10.25
C ASN A 132 1.80 -5.32 8.76
N THR A 133 2.53 -6.11 7.98
CA THR A 133 2.29 -6.25 6.55
C THR A 133 1.94 -7.69 6.20
N LYS A 134 0.85 -7.86 5.44
CA LYS A 134 0.33 -9.16 5.01
C LYS A 134 -0.02 -9.12 3.52
N PRO A 135 0.97 -9.23 2.62
CA PRO A 135 0.70 -9.41 1.21
C PRO A 135 0.21 -10.84 0.94
N GLN A 136 -0.85 -10.98 0.12
CA GLN A 136 -1.48 -12.26 -0.21
C GLN A 136 -1.67 -12.38 -1.73
N LEU A 137 -1.31 -13.55 -2.28
CA LEU A 137 -1.55 -13.91 -3.66
C LEU A 137 -2.40 -15.18 -3.70
N GLU A 138 -3.57 -15.09 -4.31
CA GLU A 138 -4.45 -16.22 -4.60
C GLU A 138 -4.56 -16.36 -6.11
N ILE A 139 -3.80 -17.29 -6.69
CA ILE A 139 -3.63 -17.41 -8.13
C ILE A 139 -4.13 -18.77 -8.60
N TYR A 140 -5.15 -18.75 -9.44
CA TYR A 140 -5.75 -19.94 -10.03
C TYR A 140 -5.44 -20.11 -11.52
N ALA A 141 -4.73 -19.15 -12.15
CA ALA A 141 -4.27 -19.19 -13.54
C ALA A 141 -2.81 -19.66 -13.64
N ASP A 142 -2.44 -20.26 -14.77
CA ASP A 142 -1.11 -20.86 -14.96
C ASP A 142 -0.11 -19.92 -15.67
N ASP A 143 -0.60 -19.12 -16.63
CA ASP A 143 0.24 -18.23 -17.44
C ASP A 143 0.13 -16.79 -16.95
N VAL A 144 0.82 -16.49 -15.86
CA VAL A 144 0.80 -15.19 -15.20
C VAL A 144 2.17 -14.78 -14.68
N LYS A 145 2.35 -13.48 -14.45
CA LYS A 145 3.51 -12.90 -13.75
C LYS A 145 3.01 -12.16 -12.52
N CYS A 146 3.09 -12.81 -11.37
CA CYS A 146 2.63 -12.23 -10.12
C CYS A 146 3.77 -12.24 -9.09
N SER A 147 3.97 -11.12 -8.42
CA SER A 147 4.95 -11.02 -7.35
C SER A 147 4.50 -10.07 -6.27
N HIS A 148 4.97 -10.33 -5.06
CA HIS A 148 4.86 -9.38 -3.97
C HIS A 148 6.20 -9.21 -3.26
N GLY A 149 6.36 -8.06 -2.60
CA GLY A 149 7.50 -7.78 -1.75
C GLY A 149 7.10 -6.88 -0.59
N CYS A 150 7.72 -7.08 0.57
CA CYS A 150 7.59 -6.16 1.68
C CYS A 150 8.93 -5.98 2.38
N THR A 151 9.16 -4.78 2.87
CA THR A 151 10.30 -4.46 3.72
C THR A 151 9.87 -3.62 4.91
N ILE A 152 10.47 -3.91 6.06
CA ILE A 152 10.36 -3.07 7.25
C ILE A 152 11.79 -2.84 7.70
N GLY A 153 12.26 -1.61 7.53
CA GLY A 153 13.61 -1.19 7.90
C GLY A 153 13.62 -0.26 9.10
N GLN A 154 14.69 -0.29 9.87
CA GLN A 154 15.03 0.71 10.87
C GLN A 154 16.32 1.41 10.47
N LEU A 155 16.54 2.62 10.97
CA LEU A 155 17.81 3.30 10.78
C LEU A 155 18.88 2.59 11.58
N ASP A 156 20.00 2.29 10.91
CA ASP A 156 21.17 1.69 11.55
C ASP A 156 21.87 2.72 12.44
N GLU A 157 21.96 2.44 13.74
CA GLU A 157 22.56 3.35 14.72
C GLU A 157 24.08 3.57 14.48
N GLU A 158 24.79 2.58 13.96
CA GLU A 158 26.21 2.73 13.62
C GLU A 158 26.38 3.66 12.40
N ALA A 159 25.55 3.48 11.37
CA ALA A 159 25.53 4.35 10.21
C ALA A 159 25.13 5.78 10.58
N LEU A 160 24.16 5.96 11.48
CA LEU A 160 23.78 7.27 12.02
C LEU A 160 24.92 7.91 12.82
N PHE A 161 25.59 7.13 13.68
CA PHE A 161 26.75 7.60 14.42
C PHE A 161 27.87 8.06 13.47
N TYR A 162 28.17 7.29 12.43
CA TYR A 162 29.17 7.64 11.43
C TYR A 162 28.83 8.97 10.73
N LEU A 163 27.57 9.15 10.29
CA LEU A 163 27.15 10.40 9.67
C LEU A 163 27.26 11.60 10.62
N ARG A 164 26.88 11.42 11.89
CA ARG A 164 26.98 12.46 12.93
C ARG A 164 28.43 12.82 13.23
N SER A 165 29.34 11.86 13.26
CA SER A 165 30.79 12.10 13.44
C SER A 165 31.38 12.91 12.30
N ARG A 166 30.73 12.94 11.13
CA ARG A 166 31.09 13.75 9.97
C ARG A 166 30.38 15.10 9.91
N GLY A 167 29.70 15.50 10.99
CA GLY A 167 29.08 16.83 11.11
C GLY A 167 27.66 16.93 10.53
N ILE A 168 27.00 15.82 10.19
CA ILE A 168 25.59 15.80 9.79
C ILE A 168 24.73 15.75 11.06
N PRO A 169 23.95 16.80 11.40
CA PRO A 169 23.16 16.83 12.61
C PRO A 169 21.94 15.88 12.51
N LYS A 170 21.55 15.32 13.64
CA LYS A 170 20.23 14.69 13.77
C LYS A 170 19.20 15.81 13.85
N LYS A 171 18.37 15.99 12.84
CA LYS A 171 17.23 16.93 12.91
C LYS A 171 16.05 16.27 13.58
#